data_2d9960ecec069ad1eee25326bd4240ac
#
_entry.id   2d9960ecec069ad1eee25326bd4240ac
#
_cell.length_a   1.000
_cell.length_b   1.000
_cell.length_c   1.000
_cell.angle_alpha   90.00
_cell.angle_beta   90.00
_cell.angle_gamma   90.00
#
_symmetry.space_group_name_H-M   'P 1'
#
loop_
_entity.id
_entity.type
_entity.pdbx_description
1 polymer ?
#
loop_
_entity_poly.entity_id
_entity_poly.type
_entity_poly.pdbx_seq_one_letter_code
_entity_poly.pdbx_strand_id
1 'polypeptide(L)'
;KVTSRQEFEQAQQAFRSAEANYNGAREGLKGTQAAISGAEAQLARANKDLSRTTLVAPMNGIISLLAVKKGERVVGTAQMAGTEMMRVADMRSIEIRVDVGENDIPKVKIGDTAVVEVDAYTNRKFKGLVYKIANPITSAAAAAGGSSEVTNYKVHIRLLQSSYQDLLVAGNSFPFRPGMSASADIQTKTKLNVLSIPLNAVTTRDKLEAKAGVSAGKEEKKEEAAPASDKKSLEADDTEEVVFVLQKDNRVKKVKVKTDIQDLNYIEIVTGIKAGDQVITGPYNTVSKLIKDSSLVKVVSKDKLFEEKKKD
;
A
#
# COMPACT_ATOMS: atom_id res chain seq x y z
N LYS A 1 -64.78 48.77 -53.58
CA LYS A 1 -65.20 49.47 -52.35
C LYS A 1 -63.97 50.19 -51.83
N VAL A 2 -64.01 51.51 -51.85
CA VAL A 2 -62.97 52.37 -51.30
C VAL A 2 -63.38 52.70 -49.87
N THR A 3 -62.68 52.13 -48.86
CA THR A 3 -62.87 52.51 -47.46
C THR A 3 -62.31 53.90 -47.24
N SER A 4 -62.95 54.72 -46.41
CA SER A 4 -62.48 56.03 -46.00
C SER A 4 -61.11 55.88 -45.25
N ARG A 5 -60.18 56.75 -45.48
CA ARG A 5 -58.86 56.74 -44.79
C ARG A 5 -59.00 56.76 -43.26
N GLN A 6 -60.03 57.42 -42.80
CA GLN A 6 -60.34 57.49 -41.35
C GLN A 6 -60.78 56.14 -40.78
N GLU A 7 -61.59 55.35 -41.51
CA GLU A 7 -62.01 54.00 -41.09
C GLU A 7 -60.82 53.02 -41.05
N PHE A 8 -59.87 53.14 -41.98
CA PHE A 8 -58.65 52.38 -42.02
C PHE A 8 -57.74 52.68 -40.79
N GLU A 9 -57.56 53.98 -40.50
CA GLU A 9 -56.77 54.39 -39.30
C GLU A 9 -57.38 53.95 -38.02
N GLN A 10 -58.70 53.96 -37.82
CA GLN A 10 -59.43 53.45 -36.69
C GLN A 10 -59.25 51.94 -36.55
N ALA A 11 -59.42 51.19 -37.66
CA ALA A 11 -59.18 49.72 -37.61
C ALA A 11 -57.76 49.36 -37.28
N GLN A 12 -56.75 50.12 -37.77
CA GLN A 12 -55.34 49.92 -37.42
C GLN A 12 -55.04 50.21 -35.95
N GLN A 13 -55.64 51.27 -35.37
CA GLN A 13 -55.51 51.54 -33.94
C GLN A 13 -56.17 50.48 -33.08
N ALA A 14 -57.33 49.98 -33.46
CA ALA A 14 -58.01 48.88 -32.77
C ALA A 14 -57.20 47.59 -32.81
N PHE A 15 -56.58 47.30 -33.97
CA PHE A 15 -55.68 46.15 -34.09
C PHE A 15 -54.44 46.27 -33.20
N ARG A 16 -53.74 47.42 -33.21
CA ARG A 16 -52.57 47.67 -32.37
C ARG A 16 -52.90 47.58 -30.85
N SER A 17 -54.07 48.09 -30.44
CA SER A 17 -54.58 48.01 -29.09
C SER A 17 -54.85 46.55 -28.66
N ALA A 18 -55.50 45.77 -29.53
CA ALA A 18 -55.75 44.36 -29.31
C ALA A 18 -54.42 43.53 -29.21
N GLU A 19 -53.44 43.82 -30.10
CA GLU A 19 -52.15 43.21 -30.07
C GLU A 19 -51.38 43.56 -28.79
N ALA A 20 -51.38 44.82 -28.33
CA ALA A 20 -50.77 45.23 -27.08
C ALA A 20 -51.40 44.51 -25.86
N ASN A 21 -52.76 44.41 -25.85
CA ASN A 21 -53.46 43.68 -24.76
C ASN A 21 -53.15 42.19 -24.79
N TYR A 22 -53.04 41.55 -25.96
CA TYR A 22 -52.63 40.16 -26.07
C TYR A 22 -51.21 39.94 -25.57
N ASN A 23 -50.26 40.77 -25.99
CA ASN A 23 -48.87 40.69 -25.54
C ASN A 23 -48.75 40.94 -24.03
N GLY A 24 -49.54 41.91 -23.48
CA GLY A 24 -49.60 42.16 -22.03
C GLY A 24 -50.10 40.95 -21.25
N ALA A 25 -51.18 40.32 -21.73
CA ALA A 25 -51.72 39.09 -21.11
C ALA A 25 -50.74 37.92 -21.19
N ARG A 26 -50.04 37.78 -22.33
CA ARG A 26 -49.03 36.73 -22.51
C ARG A 26 -47.84 36.92 -21.58
N GLU A 27 -47.36 38.13 -21.42
CA GLU A 27 -46.26 38.43 -20.47
C GLU A 27 -46.75 38.26 -18.99
N GLY A 28 -48.01 38.63 -18.73
CA GLY A 28 -48.63 38.34 -17.40
C GLY A 28 -48.67 36.85 -17.09
N LEU A 29 -48.97 35.99 -18.06
CA LEU A 29 -48.90 34.53 -17.88
C LEU A 29 -47.46 34.05 -17.57
N LYS A 30 -46.46 34.60 -18.26
CA LYS A 30 -45.04 34.27 -17.95
C LYS A 30 -44.68 34.69 -16.54
N GLY A 31 -45.13 35.87 -16.09
CA GLY A 31 -44.93 36.35 -14.75
C GLY A 31 -45.55 35.43 -13.67
N THR A 32 -46.79 34.96 -13.88
CA THR A 32 -47.41 33.98 -12.98
C THR A 32 -46.72 32.62 -13.00
N GLN A 33 -46.24 32.17 -14.16
CA GLN A 33 -45.47 30.94 -14.29
C GLN A 33 -44.14 31.04 -13.52
N ALA A 34 -43.45 32.16 -13.59
CA ALA A 34 -42.24 32.44 -12.82
C ALA A 34 -42.52 32.46 -11.29
N ALA A 35 -43.66 33.03 -10.88
CA ALA A 35 -44.06 33.03 -9.48
C ALA A 35 -44.33 31.61 -8.93
N ILE A 36 -45.00 30.78 -9.75
CA ILE A 36 -45.24 29.36 -9.42
C ILE A 36 -43.92 28.63 -9.25
N SER A 37 -43.01 28.78 -10.22
CA SER A 37 -41.65 28.15 -10.15
C SER A 37 -40.89 28.61 -8.91
N GLY A 38 -40.98 29.88 -8.53
CA GLY A 38 -40.40 30.43 -7.32
C GLY A 38 -40.98 29.79 -6.02
N ALA A 39 -42.32 29.61 -5.98
CA ALA A 39 -42.99 28.96 -4.86
C ALA A 39 -42.64 27.48 -4.76
N GLU A 40 -42.55 26.76 -5.88
CA GLU A 40 -42.09 25.36 -5.94
C GLU A 40 -40.67 25.21 -5.42
N ALA A 41 -39.78 26.13 -5.79
CA ALA A 41 -38.38 26.14 -5.28
C ALA A 41 -38.33 26.36 -3.76
N GLN A 42 -39.20 27.23 -3.22
CA GLN A 42 -39.29 27.44 -1.76
C GLN A 42 -39.84 26.19 -1.06
N LEU A 43 -40.86 25.54 -1.61
CA LEU A 43 -41.40 24.29 -1.08
C LEU A 43 -40.34 23.18 -1.09
N ALA A 44 -39.60 23.04 -2.21
CA ALA A 44 -38.52 22.06 -2.32
C ALA A 44 -37.43 22.29 -1.28
N ARG A 45 -37.08 23.55 -1.02
CA ARG A 45 -36.11 23.92 0.04
C ARG A 45 -36.66 23.55 1.44
N ALA A 46 -37.88 23.91 1.77
CA ALA A 46 -38.48 23.58 3.05
C ALA A 46 -38.58 22.05 3.28
N ASN A 47 -38.97 21.29 2.26
CA ASN A 47 -39.01 19.84 2.30
C ASN A 47 -37.59 19.23 2.50
N LYS A 48 -36.60 19.79 1.88
CA LYS A 48 -35.21 19.37 2.06
C LYS A 48 -34.69 19.64 3.49
N ASP A 49 -35.04 20.79 4.05
CA ASP A 49 -34.70 21.12 5.45
C ASP A 49 -35.41 20.21 6.42
N LEU A 50 -36.69 19.88 6.19
CA LEU A 50 -37.41 18.89 6.98
C LEU A 50 -36.77 17.50 6.86
N SER A 51 -36.37 17.06 5.66
CA SER A 51 -35.73 15.75 5.48
C SER A 51 -34.41 15.62 6.22
N ARG A 52 -33.70 16.74 6.47
CA ARG A 52 -32.44 16.76 7.24
C ARG A 52 -32.65 16.60 8.73
N THR A 53 -33.87 16.80 9.25
CA THR A 53 -34.15 16.59 10.67
C THR A 53 -34.21 15.12 11.05
N THR A 54 -34.41 14.23 10.06
CA THR A 54 -34.43 12.77 10.27
C THR A 54 -33.22 12.17 9.55
N LEU A 55 -32.24 11.67 10.34
CA LEU A 55 -31.06 10.99 9.81
C LEU A 55 -31.36 9.52 9.61
N VAL A 56 -31.28 9.05 8.38
CA VAL A 56 -31.43 7.63 7.99
C VAL A 56 -30.08 7.05 7.60
N ALA A 57 -29.86 5.79 7.95
CA ALA A 57 -28.66 5.07 7.52
C ALA A 57 -28.65 4.93 5.99
N PRO A 58 -27.54 5.29 5.30
CA PRO A 58 -27.43 5.20 3.84
C PRO A 58 -27.31 3.76 3.34
N MET A 59 -26.95 2.82 4.20
CA MET A 59 -26.70 1.41 3.86
C MET A 59 -26.99 0.50 5.06
N ASN A 60 -27.20 -0.77 4.78
CA ASN A 60 -27.29 -1.80 5.80
C ASN A 60 -25.89 -2.06 6.38
N GLY A 61 -25.76 -2.07 7.70
CA GLY A 61 -24.46 -2.26 8.34
C GLY A 61 -24.54 -2.17 9.86
N ILE A 62 -23.39 -2.12 10.48
CA ILE A 62 -23.24 -1.98 11.93
C ILE A 62 -22.61 -0.62 12.24
N ILE A 63 -23.04 -0.01 13.33
CA ILE A 63 -22.44 1.23 13.79
C ILE A 63 -21.04 0.92 14.34
N SER A 64 -20.01 1.40 13.64
CA SER A 64 -18.62 1.21 14.05
C SER A 64 -18.13 2.30 15.01
N LEU A 65 -18.72 3.49 14.92
CA LEU A 65 -18.45 4.62 15.81
C LEU A 65 -19.75 5.35 16.10
N LEU A 66 -20.02 5.62 17.37
CA LEU A 66 -21.09 6.48 17.84
C LEU A 66 -20.44 7.61 18.65
N ALA A 67 -20.35 8.79 18.04
CA ALA A 67 -19.65 9.95 18.63
C ALA A 67 -20.56 10.81 19.50
N VAL A 68 -21.88 10.67 19.38
CA VAL A 68 -22.86 11.54 20.05
C VAL A 68 -23.83 10.75 20.94
N LYS A 69 -24.29 11.36 21.99
CA LYS A 69 -25.29 10.81 22.94
C LYS A 69 -26.62 11.49 22.77
N LYS A 70 -27.70 10.82 23.20
CA LYS A 70 -29.05 11.40 23.22
C LYS A 70 -29.09 12.65 24.11
N GLY A 71 -29.58 13.77 23.56
CA GLY A 71 -29.66 15.06 24.24
C GLY A 71 -28.45 15.96 24.04
N GLU A 72 -27.41 15.48 23.35
CA GLU A 72 -26.23 16.28 23.03
C GLU A 72 -26.50 17.22 21.84
N ARG A 73 -25.97 18.44 21.93
CA ARG A 73 -26.11 19.45 20.89
C ARG A 73 -24.99 19.27 19.86
N VAL A 74 -25.36 19.04 18.61
CA VAL A 74 -24.42 18.92 17.48
C VAL A 74 -24.43 20.19 16.65
N VAL A 75 -23.26 20.55 16.10
CA VAL A 75 -23.10 21.74 15.27
C VAL A 75 -22.98 21.28 13.81
N GLY A 76 -23.76 21.91 12.94
CA GLY A 76 -23.69 21.68 11.50
C GLY A 76 -24.29 22.88 10.79
N THR A 77 -23.46 23.86 10.44
CA THR A 77 -23.85 25.02 9.64
C THR A 77 -23.16 25.03 8.31
N ALA A 78 -23.66 25.84 7.38
CA ALA A 78 -23.04 26.00 6.07
C ALA A 78 -21.60 26.56 6.13
N GLN A 79 -21.24 27.22 7.23
CA GLN A 79 -19.94 27.88 7.43
C GLN A 79 -18.98 27.04 8.30
N MET A 80 -19.45 26.02 8.99
CA MET A 80 -18.62 25.19 9.88
C MET A 80 -18.71 23.73 9.49
N ALA A 81 -17.59 23.02 9.63
CA ALA A 81 -17.57 21.57 9.44
C ALA A 81 -18.59 20.91 10.40
N GLY A 82 -19.45 20.03 9.87
CA GLY A 82 -20.44 19.32 10.67
C GLY A 82 -19.79 18.34 11.64
N THR A 83 -20.48 18.10 12.77
CA THR A 83 -20.04 17.08 13.73
C THR A 83 -20.34 15.68 13.19
N GLU A 84 -19.34 14.79 13.17
CA GLU A 84 -19.55 13.37 12.85
C GLU A 84 -20.36 12.72 13.97
N MET A 85 -21.58 12.27 13.66
CA MET A 85 -22.49 11.70 14.66
C MET A 85 -22.29 10.21 14.85
N MET A 86 -22.21 9.47 13.73
CA MET A 86 -22.01 8.03 13.73
C MET A 86 -21.40 7.56 12.42
N ARG A 87 -20.76 6.39 12.46
CA ARG A 87 -20.20 5.73 11.28
C ARG A 87 -20.81 4.35 11.13
N VAL A 88 -21.41 4.07 9.98
CA VAL A 88 -21.95 2.77 9.62
C VAL A 88 -20.96 2.05 8.72
N ALA A 89 -20.63 0.80 9.03
CA ALA A 89 -19.70 -0.04 8.27
C ALA A 89 -20.39 -1.34 7.82
N ASP A 90 -20.08 -1.77 6.60
CA ASP A 90 -20.45 -3.11 6.12
C ASP A 90 -19.36 -4.11 6.54
N MET A 91 -19.69 -4.98 7.48
CA MET A 91 -18.76 -5.95 8.06
C MET A 91 -18.60 -7.23 7.23
N ARG A 92 -19.29 -7.34 6.08
CA ARG A 92 -19.16 -8.49 5.18
C ARG A 92 -17.89 -8.43 4.33
N SER A 93 -17.36 -7.23 4.12
CA SER A 93 -16.13 -7.01 3.36
C SER A 93 -15.07 -6.37 4.26
N ILE A 94 -14.05 -7.14 4.61
CA ILE A 94 -12.98 -6.69 5.47
C ILE A 94 -11.80 -6.28 4.62
N GLU A 95 -11.35 -5.05 4.84
CA GLU A 95 -10.25 -4.42 4.17
C GLU A 95 -9.13 -4.11 5.17
N ILE A 96 -7.91 -4.47 4.80
CA ILE A 96 -6.70 -4.15 5.53
C ILE A 96 -5.91 -3.13 4.71
N ARG A 97 -5.43 -2.10 5.38
CA ARG A 97 -4.61 -1.05 4.79
C ARG A 97 -3.22 -1.16 5.35
N VAL A 98 -2.25 -1.46 4.50
CA VAL A 98 -0.84 -1.55 4.85
C VAL A 98 -0.06 -0.46 4.15
N ASP A 99 0.95 0.05 4.85
CA ASP A 99 1.86 1.04 4.31
C ASP A 99 3.08 0.33 3.71
N VAL A 100 3.31 0.54 2.41
CA VAL A 100 4.41 -0.05 1.63
C VAL A 100 5.34 1.06 1.19
N GLY A 101 6.64 0.87 1.39
CA GLY A 101 7.65 1.84 0.98
C GLY A 101 7.77 1.99 -0.53
N GLU A 102 8.27 3.15 -0.97
CA GLU A 102 8.45 3.50 -2.38
C GLU A 102 9.31 2.48 -3.15
N ASN A 103 10.32 1.89 -2.52
CA ASN A 103 11.22 0.91 -3.16
C ASN A 103 10.55 -0.43 -3.46
N ASP A 104 9.50 -0.78 -2.72
CA ASP A 104 8.82 -2.08 -2.85
C ASP A 104 7.52 -2.00 -3.64
N ILE A 105 6.92 -0.81 -3.74
CA ILE A 105 5.66 -0.62 -4.47
C ILE A 105 5.72 -1.05 -5.95
N PRO A 106 6.83 -0.86 -6.72
CA PRO A 106 6.90 -1.31 -8.11
C PRO A 106 6.81 -2.83 -8.27
N LYS A 107 7.09 -3.59 -7.20
CA LYS A 107 7.01 -5.06 -7.18
C LYS A 107 5.58 -5.55 -6.95
N VAL A 108 4.74 -4.75 -6.29
CA VAL A 108 3.37 -5.11 -5.91
C VAL A 108 2.41 -4.85 -7.05
N LYS A 109 1.57 -5.84 -7.36
CA LYS A 109 0.55 -5.75 -8.41
C LYS A 109 -0.84 -5.99 -7.84
N ILE A 110 -1.84 -5.43 -8.50
CA ILE A 110 -3.23 -5.74 -8.21
C ILE A 110 -3.49 -7.20 -8.56
N GLY A 111 -4.06 -7.94 -7.61
CA GLY A 111 -4.29 -9.38 -7.72
C GLY A 111 -3.25 -10.24 -6.98
N ASP A 112 -2.19 -9.66 -6.46
CA ASP A 112 -1.21 -10.39 -5.65
C ASP A 112 -1.86 -10.96 -4.39
N THR A 113 -1.47 -12.17 -4.02
CA THR A 113 -1.91 -12.82 -2.79
C THR A 113 -1.13 -12.28 -1.61
N ALA A 114 -1.84 -11.96 -0.53
CA ALA A 114 -1.22 -11.55 0.72
C ALA A 114 -1.56 -12.53 1.84
N VAL A 115 -0.58 -12.85 2.67
CA VAL A 115 -0.75 -13.55 3.92
C VAL A 115 -0.82 -12.51 5.02
N VAL A 116 -1.95 -12.45 5.71
CA VAL A 116 -2.23 -11.46 6.73
C VAL A 116 -2.23 -12.12 8.10
N GLU A 117 -1.53 -11.52 9.03
CA GLU A 117 -1.50 -11.88 10.44
C GLU A 117 -2.10 -10.73 11.25
N VAL A 118 -3.17 -11.00 11.99
CA VAL A 118 -3.86 -10.00 12.81
C VAL A 118 -3.42 -10.18 14.26
N ASP A 119 -3.01 -9.11 14.93
CA ASP A 119 -2.46 -9.15 16.29
C ASP A 119 -3.43 -9.74 17.31
N ALA A 120 -4.74 -9.58 17.08
CA ALA A 120 -5.78 -10.15 17.93
C ALA A 120 -5.91 -11.67 17.81
N TYR A 121 -5.39 -12.29 16.77
CA TYR A 121 -5.47 -13.73 16.49
C TYR A 121 -4.07 -14.30 16.29
N THR A 122 -3.33 -14.41 17.37
CA THR A 122 -1.98 -15.01 17.39
C THR A 122 -2.01 -16.42 16.81
N ASN A 123 -1.03 -16.75 15.97
CA ASN A 123 -0.87 -18.06 15.31
C ASN A 123 -1.89 -18.38 14.21
N ARG A 124 -2.67 -17.41 13.73
CA ARG A 124 -3.55 -17.60 12.56
C ARG A 124 -3.15 -16.70 11.40
N LYS A 125 -3.03 -17.31 10.23
CA LYS A 125 -2.72 -16.61 8.99
C LYS A 125 -3.96 -16.59 8.11
N PHE A 126 -4.33 -15.40 7.67
CA PHE A 126 -5.46 -15.19 6.79
C PHE A 126 -4.97 -14.89 5.38
N LYS A 127 -5.71 -15.34 4.38
CA LYS A 127 -5.40 -15.04 2.98
C LYS A 127 -6.19 -13.84 2.52
N GLY A 128 -5.52 -12.93 1.83
CA GLY A 128 -6.11 -11.77 1.21
C GLY A 128 -5.61 -11.57 -0.21
N LEU A 129 -6.27 -10.67 -0.93
CA LEU A 129 -5.88 -10.24 -2.28
C LEU A 129 -5.71 -8.73 -2.32
N VAL A 130 -4.63 -8.27 -2.93
CA VAL A 130 -4.42 -6.86 -3.22
C VAL A 130 -5.42 -6.42 -4.28
N TYR A 131 -6.33 -5.50 -3.96
CA TYR A 131 -7.31 -5.04 -4.92
C TYR A 131 -7.14 -3.56 -5.33
N LYS A 132 -6.41 -2.80 -4.52
CA LYS A 132 -6.16 -1.38 -4.80
C LYS A 132 -4.83 -0.94 -4.22
N ILE A 133 -4.11 -0.12 -4.98
CA ILE A 133 -2.93 0.60 -4.55
C ILE A 133 -3.29 2.08 -4.60
N ALA A 134 -3.25 2.77 -3.46
CA ALA A 134 -3.54 4.19 -3.38
C ALA A 134 -2.25 4.99 -3.47
N ASN A 135 -2.28 6.06 -4.27
CA ASN A 135 -1.18 7.01 -4.32
C ASN A 135 -1.06 7.76 -2.97
N PRO A 136 0.14 8.13 -2.55
CA PRO A 136 0.32 8.92 -1.34
C PRO A 136 -0.41 10.26 -1.52
N ILE A 137 -1.21 10.62 -0.54
CA ILE A 137 -1.79 11.95 -0.46
C ILE A 137 -0.70 12.82 0.15
N THR A 138 0.08 13.51 -0.68
CA THR A 138 0.91 14.62 -0.20
C THR A 138 -0.05 15.71 0.26
N SER A 139 -0.33 15.74 1.56
CA SER A 139 -1.07 16.87 2.13
C SER A 139 -0.23 18.13 1.92
N ALA A 140 -0.86 19.21 1.46
CA ALA A 140 -0.18 20.50 1.28
C ALA A 140 0.53 20.99 2.58
N ALA A 141 0.15 20.45 3.73
CA ALA A 141 0.81 20.67 5.01
C ALA A 141 2.19 19.96 5.12
N ALA A 142 2.40 18.83 4.46
CA ALA A 142 3.68 18.15 4.42
C ALA A 142 4.70 18.86 3.50
N ALA A 143 4.23 19.59 2.51
CA ALA A 143 5.08 20.38 1.62
C ALA A 143 5.64 21.67 2.30
N ALA A 144 5.05 22.11 3.39
CA ALA A 144 5.47 23.33 4.12
C ALA A 144 6.46 23.07 5.27
N GLY A 145 6.61 21.82 5.72
CA GLY A 145 7.54 21.46 6.79
C GLY A 145 8.56 20.46 6.26
N GLY A 146 9.79 20.90 6.02
CA GLY A 146 10.91 20.16 5.43
C GLY A 146 11.36 18.89 6.18
N SER A 147 10.44 18.01 6.56
CA SER A 147 10.76 16.66 7.00
C SER A 147 10.82 15.75 5.78
N SER A 148 11.97 15.17 5.54
CA SER A 148 12.19 14.07 4.59
C SER A 148 11.45 12.82 5.08
N GLU A 149 10.11 12.85 5.02
CA GLU A 149 9.29 11.71 5.38
C GLU A 149 9.32 10.72 4.21
N VAL A 150 9.68 9.48 4.53
CA VAL A 150 9.71 8.39 3.52
C VAL A 150 8.29 8.25 2.94
N THR A 151 8.20 8.34 1.62
CA THR A 151 6.91 8.24 0.92
C THR A 151 6.39 6.81 1.03
N ASN A 152 5.31 6.63 1.79
CA ASN A 152 4.64 5.34 1.92
C ASN A 152 3.36 5.32 1.08
N TYR A 153 3.13 4.22 0.39
CA TYR A 153 1.94 3.96 -0.41
C TYR A 153 0.97 3.08 0.36
N LYS A 154 -0.31 3.43 0.36
CA LYS A 154 -1.34 2.62 1.02
C LYS A 154 -1.84 1.51 0.10
N VAL A 155 -1.50 0.28 0.42
CA VAL A 155 -1.98 -0.90 -0.28
C VAL A 155 -3.20 -1.46 0.45
N HIS A 156 -4.27 -1.67 -0.29
CA HIS A 156 -5.53 -2.17 0.23
C HIS A 156 -5.67 -3.64 -0.10
N ILE A 157 -5.78 -4.47 0.91
CA ILE A 157 -5.90 -5.91 0.84
C ILE A 157 -7.28 -6.31 1.32
N ARG A 158 -8.03 -7.04 0.50
CA ARG A 158 -9.31 -7.61 0.87
C ARG A 158 -9.12 -9.03 1.38
N LEU A 159 -9.58 -9.32 2.60
CA LEU A 159 -9.57 -10.67 3.13
C LEU A 159 -10.53 -11.58 2.37
N LEU A 160 -10.09 -12.80 2.07
CA LEU A 160 -10.94 -13.83 1.50
C LEU A 160 -11.85 -14.41 2.58
N GLN A 161 -13.15 -14.42 2.33
CA GLN A 161 -14.14 -14.92 3.27
C GLN A 161 -13.89 -16.39 3.66
N SER A 162 -13.41 -17.22 2.73
CA SER A 162 -13.01 -18.60 2.99
C SER A 162 -11.94 -18.76 4.07
N SER A 163 -11.14 -17.73 4.32
CA SER A 163 -10.03 -17.76 5.25
C SER A 163 -10.45 -17.59 6.73
N TYR A 164 -11.66 -17.06 6.98
CA TYR A 164 -12.17 -16.80 8.33
C TYR A 164 -13.58 -17.33 8.58
N GLN A 165 -14.10 -18.21 7.71
CA GLN A 165 -15.42 -18.84 7.89
C GLN A 165 -15.57 -19.58 9.22
N ASP A 166 -14.50 -20.22 9.69
CA ASP A 166 -14.48 -20.94 10.95
C ASP A 166 -14.77 -20.03 12.15
N LEU A 167 -14.40 -18.76 12.06
CA LEU A 167 -14.66 -17.78 13.13
C LEU A 167 -16.11 -17.30 13.15
N LEU A 168 -16.81 -17.38 12.02
CA LEU A 168 -18.23 -17.01 11.90
C LEU A 168 -19.14 -18.03 12.55
N VAL A 169 -18.76 -19.31 12.59
CA VAL A 169 -19.57 -20.42 13.13
C VAL A 169 -19.64 -20.40 14.67
N ALA A 170 -18.70 -19.79 15.34
CA ALA A 170 -18.60 -19.79 16.82
C ALA A 170 -19.52 -18.78 17.53
N GLY A 171 -20.62 -18.32 16.88
CA GLY A 171 -21.57 -17.37 17.48
C GLY A 171 -21.13 -15.91 17.45
N ASN A 172 -19.95 -15.63 16.89
CA ASN A 172 -19.45 -14.28 16.67
C ASN A 172 -19.73 -13.88 15.22
N SER A 173 -20.79 -13.10 14.99
CA SER A 173 -21.17 -12.65 13.65
C SER A 173 -20.08 -11.79 12.99
N PHE A 174 -19.14 -11.23 13.77
CA PHE A 174 -18.11 -10.31 13.29
C PHE A 174 -16.82 -10.50 14.08
N PRO A 175 -15.90 -11.36 13.59
CA PRO A 175 -14.65 -11.66 14.30
C PRO A 175 -13.65 -10.49 14.29
N PHE A 176 -13.71 -9.62 13.29
CA PHE A 176 -12.83 -8.48 13.17
C PHE A 176 -13.55 -7.17 13.48
N ARG A 177 -12.88 -6.27 14.17
CA ARG A 177 -13.40 -4.93 14.47
C ARG A 177 -12.56 -3.87 13.75
N PRO A 178 -13.17 -2.78 13.27
CA PRO A 178 -12.45 -1.65 12.75
C PRO A 178 -11.42 -1.12 13.76
N GLY A 179 -10.20 -0.81 13.29
CA GLY A 179 -9.12 -0.33 14.14
C GLY A 179 -8.21 -1.42 14.72
N MET A 180 -8.41 -2.69 14.39
CA MET A 180 -7.45 -3.74 14.72
C MET A 180 -6.17 -3.58 13.89
N SER A 181 -5.02 -3.84 14.53
CA SER A 181 -3.72 -3.87 13.86
C SER A 181 -3.49 -5.22 13.18
N ALA A 182 -2.81 -5.18 12.04
CA ALA A 182 -2.45 -6.38 11.29
C ALA A 182 -1.17 -6.13 10.49
N SER A 183 -0.38 -7.18 10.30
CA SER A 183 0.74 -7.23 9.37
C SER A 183 0.37 -8.07 8.15
N ALA A 184 0.97 -7.76 7.00
CA ALA A 184 0.70 -8.49 5.77
C ALA A 184 1.96 -8.72 4.96
N ASP A 185 2.18 -9.98 4.58
CA ASP A 185 3.24 -10.40 3.67
C ASP A 185 2.65 -10.54 2.26
N ILE A 186 3.01 -9.63 1.35
CA ILE A 186 2.51 -9.62 -0.02
C ILE A 186 3.43 -10.48 -0.89
N GLN A 187 2.85 -11.50 -1.50
CA GLN A 187 3.57 -12.41 -2.40
C GLN A 187 3.55 -11.85 -3.81
N THR A 188 4.64 -11.18 -4.21
CA THR A 188 4.73 -10.47 -5.50
C THR A 188 5.14 -11.37 -6.66
N LYS A 189 5.87 -12.45 -6.40
CA LYS A 189 6.37 -13.36 -7.43
C LYS A 189 6.45 -14.78 -6.89
N THR A 190 5.87 -15.72 -7.58
CA THR A 190 5.93 -17.15 -7.23
C THR A 190 6.55 -17.95 -8.37
N LYS A 191 7.55 -18.76 -8.08
CA LYS A 191 8.13 -19.73 -8.99
C LYS A 191 8.07 -21.12 -8.39
N LEU A 192 7.72 -22.09 -9.21
CA LEU A 192 7.65 -23.50 -8.82
C LEU A 192 8.89 -24.24 -9.33
N ASN A 193 9.30 -25.28 -8.59
CA ASN A 193 10.42 -26.16 -8.97
C ASN A 193 11.76 -25.44 -9.16
N VAL A 194 12.06 -24.51 -8.26
CA VAL A 194 13.33 -23.77 -8.27
C VAL A 194 14.36 -24.40 -7.32
N LEU A 195 15.63 -24.28 -7.65
CA LEU A 195 16.71 -24.66 -6.75
C LEU A 195 16.87 -23.54 -5.70
N SER A 196 16.60 -23.87 -4.45
CA SER A 196 16.68 -22.91 -3.33
C SER A 196 17.69 -23.37 -2.27
N ILE A 197 18.35 -22.42 -1.67
CA ILE A 197 19.24 -22.64 -0.52
C ILE A 197 18.87 -21.69 0.62
N PRO A 198 19.21 -22.04 1.87
CA PRO A 198 19.00 -21.14 3.00
C PRO A 198 19.71 -19.80 2.79
N LEU A 199 19.06 -18.69 3.13
CA LEU A 199 19.58 -17.34 2.96
C LEU A 199 20.97 -17.14 3.59
N ASN A 200 21.22 -17.80 4.74
CA ASN A 200 22.48 -17.73 5.46
C ASN A 200 23.68 -18.34 4.70
N ALA A 201 23.46 -19.09 3.64
CA ALA A 201 24.50 -19.69 2.81
C ALA A 201 25.03 -18.77 1.72
N VAL A 202 24.30 -17.69 1.38
CA VAL A 202 24.71 -16.70 0.40
C VAL A 202 25.44 -15.57 1.08
N THR A 203 26.60 -15.20 0.54
CA THR A 203 27.40 -14.07 1.02
C THR A 203 27.83 -13.20 -0.13
N THR A 204 27.92 -11.91 0.13
CA THR A 204 28.44 -10.94 -0.83
C THR A 204 29.92 -10.69 -0.56
N ARG A 205 30.75 -10.73 -1.59
CA ARG A 205 32.20 -10.50 -1.53
C ARG A 205 32.62 -9.51 -2.59
N ASP A 206 33.58 -8.66 -2.26
CA ASP A 206 34.18 -7.72 -3.20
C ASP A 206 35.09 -8.45 -4.20
N LYS A 207 35.07 -8.04 -5.47
CA LYS A 207 35.90 -8.60 -6.55
C LYS A 207 37.40 -8.45 -6.30
N LEU A 208 37.82 -7.51 -5.46
CA LEU A 208 39.21 -7.19 -5.18
C LEU A 208 39.97 -8.29 -4.42
N GLU A 209 39.27 -9.12 -3.60
CA GLU A 209 39.92 -10.22 -2.88
C GLU A 209 40.33 -11.40 -3.76
N ALA A 210 39.83 -11.50 -4.99
CA ALA A 210 40.18 -12.59 -5.92
C ALA A 210 41.58 -12.44 -6.57
N LYS A 211 42.20 -11.26 -6.48
CA LYS A 211 43.54 -10.99 -7.08
C LYS A 211 44.69 -10.97 -6.07
N ALA A 212 44.43 -11.05 -4.77
CA ALA A 212 45.44 -10.97 -3.74
C ALA A 212 46.09 -12.32 -3.34
N GLY A 213 45.87 -13.39 -4.12
CA GLY A 213 46.42 -14.72 -3.86
C GLY A 213 47.80 -15.00 -4.42
N VAL A 214 48.45 -14.09 -5.13
CA VAL A 214 49.81 -14.27 -5.64
C VAL A 214 50.58 -12.96 -5.53
N SER A 215 51.14 -12.67 -4.40
CA SER A 215 52.44 -11.99 -4.25
C SER A 215 52.73 -11.77 -2.76
N ALA A 216 53.55 -12.62 -2.22
CA ALA A 216 54.22 -12.36 -0.96
C ALA A 216 55.46 -11.51 -1.27
N GLY A 217 55.68 -10.43 -0.51
CA GLY A 217 56.98 -9.86 -0.40
C GLY A 217 57.07 -8.32 -0.44
N LYS A 218 57.44 -7.79 0.73
CA LYS A 218 58.19 -6.56 1.02
C LYS A 218 57.45 -5.26 1.31
N GLU A 219 57.40 -4.99 2.60
CA GLU A 219 58.01 -3.89 3.38
C GLU A 219 57.69 -2.42 3.04
N GLU A 220 57.09 -1.79 4.04
CA GLU A 220 57.36 -0.52 4.72
C GLU A 220 57.54 0.79 3.92
N LYS A 221 56.71 1.77 4.11
CA LYS A 221 57.02 2.98 4.92
C LYS A 221 55.89 4.02 4.88
N LYS A 222 55.59 4.51 6.06
CA LYS A 222 55.06 5.81 6.53
C LYS A 222 55.05 6.98 5.54
N GLU A 223 53.95 7.75 5.61
CA GLU A 223 53.75 9.14 6.10
C GLU A 223 52.55 9.79 5.41
N GLU A 224 51.58 10.12 6.21
CA GLU A 224 51.10 11.43 6.68
C GLU A 224 50.50 12.39 5.64
N ALA A 225 49.31 12.84 6.04
CA ALA A 225 48.60 14.09 5.72
C ALA A 225 47.36 14.01 4.82
N ALA A 226 46.26 14.34 5.48
CA ALA A 226 44.90 14.62 5.01
C ALA A 226 44.82 15.92 4.16
N PRO A 227 43.65 16.43 3.77
CA PRO A 227 42.36 15.80 3.35
C PRO A 227 41.85 16.39 2.01
N ALA A 228 41.07 15.69 1.25
CA ALA A 228 40.09 16.31 0.34
C ALA A 228 39.04 15.30 -0.10
N SER A 229 37.83 15.72 0.19
CA SER A 229 36.57 15.23 -0.29
C SER A 229 36.55 14.77 -1.75
N ASP A 230 36.20 13.49 -1.96
CA ASP A 230 35.35 13.12 -3.10
C ASP A 230 34.57 11.84 -2.73
N LYS A 231 33.34 12.05 -2.42
CA LYS A 231 32.34 10.96 -2.36
C LYS A 231 32.09 10.47 -3.78
N LYS A 232 32.98 9.60 -4.25
CA LYS A 232 32.70 8.78 -5.42
C LYS A 232 31.65 7.76 -4.98
N SER A 233 30.44 7.88 -5.51
CA SER A 233 29.40 6.88 -5.43
C SER A 233 29.99 5.51 -5.79
N LEU A 234 30.07 4.62 -4.81
CA LEU A 234 30.40 3.22 -5.02
C LEU A 234 29.32 2.65 -5.92
N GLU A 235 29.65 2.45 -7.17
CA GLU A 235 28.82 1.75 -8.13
C GLU A 235 28.59 0.34 -7.61
N ALA A 236 27.31 -0.08 -7.62
CA ALA A 236 26.83 -1.38 -7.15
C ALA A 236 27.36 -2.60 -7.93
N ASP A 237 28.39 -2.42 -8.75
CA ASP A 237 28.89 -3.39 -9.72
C ASP A 237 30.16 -4.16 -9.26
N ASP A 238 30.68 -3.87 -8.06
CA ASP A 238 31.94 -4.48 -7.58
C ASP A 238 31.72 -5.63 -6.59
N THR A 239 30.50 -5.97 -6.23
CA THR A 239 30.21 -7.06 -5.31
C THR A 239 29.69 -8.29 -6.05
N GLU A 240 30.17 -9.48 -5.65
CA GLU A 240 29.75 -10.76 -6.21
C GLU A 240 29.05 -11.59 -5.15
N GLU A 241 27.90 -12.17 -5.51
CA GLU A 241 27.21 -13.14 -4.69
C GLU A 241 27.88 -14.51 -4.83
N VAL A 242 28.25 -15.09 -3.70
CA VAL A 242 28.99 -16.34 -3.65
C VAL A 242 28.41 -17.29 -2.63
N VAL A 243 28.54 -18.57 -2.94
CA VAL A 243 28.16 -19.68 -2.06
C VAL A 243 29.34 -20.62 -1.93
N PHE A 244 29.48 -21.20 -0.74
CA PHE A 244 30.51 -22.16 -0.43
C PHE A 244 29.97 -23.58 -0.51
N VAL A 245 30.50 -24.37 -1.43
CA VAL A 245 30.12 -25.78 -1.67
C VAL A 245 31.18 -26.68 -1.05
N LEU A 246 30.74 -27.68 -0.28
CA LEU A 246 31.61 -28.70 0.31
C LEU A 246 32.02 -29.71 -0.76
N GLN A 247 33.33 -29.95 -0.89
CA GLN A 247 33.90 -31.00 -1.72
C GLN A 247 34.10 -32.30 -0.94
N LYS A 248 34.32 -33.41 -1.63
CA LYS A 248 34.54 -34.73 -1.04
C LYS A 248 35.75 -34.80 -0.09
N ASP A 249 36.70 -33.88 -0.21
CA ASP A 249 37.90 -33.77 0.60
C ASP A 249 37.74 -32.88 1.85
N ASN A 250 36.52 -32.59 2.28
CA ASN A 250 36.21 -31.63 3.35
C ASN A 250 36.79 -30.23 3.09
N ARG A 251 37.09 -29.91 1.84
CA ARG A 251 37.51 -28.57 1.41
C ARG A 251 36.31 -27.82 0.84
N VAL A 252 36.36 -26.52 1.00
CA VAL A 252 35.30 -25.60 0.54
C VAL A 252 35.70 -25.00 -0.78
N LYS A 253 34.80 -25.01 -1.75
CA LYS A 253 34.96 -24.33 -3.02
C LYS A 253 34.05 -23.11 -3.07
N LYS A 254 34.61 -21.92 -3.34
CA LYS A 254 33.87 -20.71 -3.60
C LYS A 254 33.24 -20.81 -5.00
N VAL A 255 31.92 -20.70 -5.09
CA VAL A 255 31.17 -20.71 -6.34
C VAL A 255 30.38 -19.41 -6.46
N LYS A 256 30.57 -18.69 -7.58
CA LYS A 256 29.77 -17.52 -7.92
C LYS A 256 28.38 -17.98 -8.32
N VAL A 257 27.37 -17.33 -7.74
CA VAL A 257 25.97 -17.62 -8.00
C VAL A 257 25.25 -16.38 -8.48
N LYS A 258 24.14 -16.61 -9.20
CA LYS A 258 23.18 -15.57 -9.53
C LYS A 258 21.88 -15.93 -8.84
N THR A 259 21.39 -15.03 -8.02
CA THR A 259 20.13 -15.18 -7.29
C THR A 259 19.01 -14.41 -8.00
N ASP A 260 17.74 -14.74 -7.73
CA ASP A 260 16.57 -13.98 -8.23
C ASP A 260 15.56 -13.76 -7.09
N ILE A 261 14.69 -14.73 -6.79
CA ILE A 261 13.65 -14.58 -5.77
C ILE A 261 14.19 -15.01 -4.41
N GLN A 262 13.87 -14.24 -3.38
CA GLN A 262 14.13 -14.61 -2.00
C GLN A 262 12.87 -14.58 -1.16
N ASP A 263 12.83 -15.48 -0.18
CA ASP A 263 11.85 -15.55 0.89
C ASP A 263 12.54 -15.28 2.23
N LEU A 264 11.80 -15.28 3.34
CA LEU A 264 12.34 -15.08 4.70
C LEU A 264 13.49 -16.05 5.06
N ASN A 265 13.46 -17.27 4.54
CA ASN A 265 14.41 -18.33 4.90
C ASN A 265 15.27 -18.83 3.74
N TYR A 266 14.79 -18.69 2.51
CA TYR A 266 15.41 -19.29 1.31
C TYR A 266 15.58 -18.27 0.20
N ILE A 267 16.58 -18.52 -0.63
CA ILE A 267 16.87 -17.72 -1.84
C ILE A 267 17.01 -18.67 -3.03
N GLU A 268 16.44 -18.29 -4.16
CA GLU A 268 16.55 -19.02 -5.42
C GLU A 268 17.93 -18.83 -6.03
N ILE A 269 18.50 -19.91 -6.53
CA ILE A 269 19.73 -19.87 -7.33
C ILE A 269 19.41 -20.22 -8.78
N VAL A 270 19.67 -19.25 -9.66
CA VAL A 270 19.44 -19.41 -11.10
C VAL A 270 20.62 -20.12 -11.76
N THR A 271 21.87 -19.77 -11.34
CA THR A 271 23.09 -20.36 -11.89
C THR A 271 24.16 -20.51 -10.83
N GLY A 272 25.02 -21.50 -10.96
CA GLY A 272 26.21 -21.71 -10.13
C GLY A 272 26.26 -23.02 -9.36
N ILE A 273 25.14 -23.58 -8.94
CA ILE A 273 25.05 -24.81 -8.14
C ILE A 273 24.15 -25.83 -8.82
N LYS A 274 24.38 -27.11 -8.55
CA LYS A 274 23.56 -28.22 -9.03
C LYS A 274 22.74 -28.84 -7.90
N ALA A 275 21.62 -29.46 -8.24
CA ALA A 275 20.84 -30.23 -7.28
C ALA A 275 21.67 -31.38 -6.72
N GLY A 276 21.76 -31.46 -5.39
CA GLY A 276 22.59 -32.45 -4.67
C GLY A 276 23.91 -31.93 -4.13
N ASP A 277 24.32 -30.69 -4.48
CA ASP A 277 25.51 -30.08 -3.90
C ASP A 277 25.27 -29.74 -2.41
N GLN A 278 26.26 -30.00 -1.58
CA GLN A 278 26.22 -29.65 -0.14
C GLN A 278 26.74 -28.24 0.06
N VAL A 279 25.88 -27.35 0.59
CA VAL A 279 26.19 -25.94 0.85
C VAL A 279 26.43 -25.69 2.32
N ILE A 280 27.38 -24.82 2.64
CA ILE A 280 27.68 -24.44 4.01
C ILE A 280 26.71 -23.35 4.46
N THR A 281 25.96 -23.63 5.55
CA THR A 281 24.92 -22.74 6.06
C THR A 281 25.22 -22.11 7.42
N GLY A 282 26.24 -22.56 8.09
CA GLY A 282 26.40 -22.14 9.48
C GLY A 282 27.72 -21.49 9.80
N PRO A 283 27.97 -20.91 10.99
CA PRO A 283 27.35 -19.66 11.42
C PRO A 283 27.65 -18.51 10.45
N TYR A 284 26.74 -17.56 10.26
CA TYR A 284 26.86 -16.47 9.28
C TYR A 284 28.20 -15.71 9.34
N ASN A 285 28.69 -15.39 10.55
CA ASN A 285 29.98 -14.72 10.71
C ASN A 285 31.18 -15.54 10.19
N THR A 286 31.09 -16.86 10.28
CA THR A 286 32.13 -17.76 9.76
C THR A 286 32.08 -17.81 8.23
N VAL A 287 30.88 -17.93 7.67
CA VAL A 287 30.67 -17.99 6.21
C VAL A 287 31.01 -16.65 5.56
N SER A 288 30.62 -15.53 6.20
CA SER A 288 30.83 -14.19 5.63
C SER A 288 32.27 -13.67 5.73
N LYS A 289 33.01 -13.99 6.81
CA LYS A 289 34.32 -13.38 7.09
C LYS A 289 35.49 -14.35 7.12
N LEU A 290 35.31 -15.57 7.64
CA LEU A 290 36.41 -16.46 7.94
C LEU A 290 36.70 -17.49 6.85
N ILE A 291 35.72 -17.97 6.13
CA ILE A 291 35.90 -19.01 5.10
C ILE A 291 36.49 -18.37 3.83
N LYS A 292 37.65 -18.90 3.43
CA LYS A 292 38.28 -18.61 2.14
C LYS A 292 38.20 -19.83 1.24
N ASP A 293 38.46 -19.64 -0.06
CA ASP A 293 38.53 -20.75 -0.99
C ASP A 293 39.57 -21.80 -0.53
N SER A 294 39.24 -23.08 -0.70
CA SER A 294 40.07 -24.23 -0.27
C SER A 294 40.24 -24.39 1.24
N SER A 295 39.49 -23.72 2.10
CA SER A 295 39.55 -23.90 3.56
C SER A 295 39.06 -25.29 3.94
N LEU A 296 39.73 -25.93 4.93
CA LEU A 296 39.26 -27.18 5.55
C LEU A 296 38.14 -26.88 6.53
N VAL A 297 37.02 -27.56 6.40
CA VAL A 297 35.87 -27.41 7.30
C VAL A 297 35.48 -28.75 7.90
N LYS A 298 34.97 -28.73 9.12
CA LYS A 298 34.42 -29.91 9.81
C LYS A 298 32.91 -29.81 9.82
N VAL A 299 32.23 -30.79 9.25
CA VAL A 299 30.76 -30.88 9.28
C VAL A 299 30.32 -31.24 10.69
N VAL A 300 29.45 -30.42 11.27
CA VAL A 300 28.89 -30.61 12.61
C VAL A 300 27.38 -30.55 12.51
N SER A 301 26.64 -31.32 13.29
CA SER A 301 25.19 -31.24 13.36
C SER A 301 24.75 -29.88 13.93
N LYS A 302 23.58 -29.40 13.48
CA LYS A 302 23.02 -28.08 13.84
C LYS A 302 22.96 -27.84 15.36
N ASP A 303 22.72 -28.90 16.14
CA ASP A 303 22.59 -28.86 17.59
C ASP A 303 23.92 -28.62 18.30
N LYS A 304 25.05 -28.95 17.66
CA LYS A 304 26.41 -28.79 18.22
C LYS A 304 27.12 -27.50 17.77
N LEU A 305 26.48 -26.66 16.97
CA LEU A 305 27.05 -25.42 16.47
C LEU A 305 27.20 -24.33 17.55
N PHE A 306 26.43 -24.43 18.62
CA PHE A 306 26.39 -23.46 19.73
C PHE A 306 26.97 -23.97 21.04
N GLU A 307 27.52 -25.19 21.08
CA GLU A 307 28.30 -25.62 22.23
C GLU A 307 29.67 -24.90 22.22
N GLU A 308 29.77 -23.85 23.02
CA GLU A 308 31.06 -23.22 23.33
C GLU A 308 32.04 -24.26 23.85
N LYS A 309 33.19 -24.40 23.19
CA LYS A 309 34.33 -25.06 23.80
C LYS A 309 34.66 -24.31 25.09
N LYS A 310 34.30 -24.86 26.25
CA LYS A 310 34.97 -24.53 27.51
C LYS A 310 36.45 -24.75 27.27
N LYS A 311 37.21 -23.67 27.25
CA LYS A 311 38.68 -23.74 27.37
C LYS A 311 38.98 -24.19 28.78
N ASP A 312 39.56 -25.37 28.88
CA ASP A 312 40.42 -25.75 30.02
C ASP A 312 41.68 -24.88 30.02
#